data_1dd55f3cce46f7353ca6fb26a9628e88
#
_entry.id   1dd55f3cce46f7353ca6fb26a9628e88
#
_cell.length_a   1.000
_cell.length_b   1.000
_cell.length_c   1.000
_cell.angle_alpha   90.00
_cell.angle_beta   90.00
_cell.angle_gamma   90.00
#
_symmetry.space_group_name_H-M   'P 1'
#
loop_
_entity.id
_entity.type
_entity.pdbx_description
1 polymer ?
#
loop_
_entity_poly.entity_id
_entity_poly.type
_entity_poly.pdbx_seq_one_letter_code
_entity_poly.pdbx_strand_id
1 'polypeptide(L)'
;IVEPSIINYIVSIIAKTRNWHTIEVGASPRAGVNILLAARAMAACHGRDFVVPDDVKTLTPWVLRHRIRLRPDAEIEGLLVDDVIRETLDSVEAPRR
;
A
#
# COMPACT_ATOMS: atom_id res chain seq x y z
N ILE A 1 1.89 10.01 16.43
CA ILE A 1 0.47 10.31 16.18
C ILE A 1 0.16 10.07 14.72
N VAL A 2 -0.93 9.39 14.45
CA VAL A 2 -1.36 9.11 13.08
C VAL A 2 -2.75 9.72 12.88
N GLU A 3 -2.86 10.59 11.89
CA GLU A 3 -4.14 11.21 11.59
C GLU A 3 -5.12 10.22 10.97
N PRO A 4 -6.43 10.36 11.24
CA PRO A 4 -7.43 9.48 10.63
C PRO A 4 -7.36 9.42 9.11
N SER A 5 -6.96 10.52 8.45
CA SER A 5 -6.83 10.55 6.99
C SER A 5 -5.78 9.57 6.49
N ILE A 6 -4.69 9.39 7.24
CA ILE A 6 -3.64 8.43 6.89
C ILE A 6 -4.17 7.00 7.04
N ILE A 7 -4.90 6.73 8.12
CA ILE A 7 -5.50 5.42 8.34
C ILE A 7 -6.49 5.10 7.20
N ASN A 8 -7.33 6.07 6.85
CA ASN A 8 -8.29 5.88 5.76
C ASN A 8 -7.58 5.66 4.43
N TYR A 9 -6.46 6.33 4.21
CA TYR A 9 -5.66 6.14 3.01
C TYR A 9 -5.15 4.70 2.92
N ILE A 10 -4.59 4.17 4.01
CA ILE A 10 -4.10 2.80 4.07
C ILE A 10 -5.25 1.81 3.83
N VAL A 11 -6.38 2.03 4.47
CA VAL A 11 -7.57 1.18 4.29
C VAL A 11 -8.01 1.17 2.83
N SER A 12 -7.99 2.34 2.18
CA SER A 12 -8.36 2.46 0.77
C SER A 12 -7.40 1.70 -0.13
N ILE A 13 -6.09 1.73 0.16
CA ILE A 13 -5.09 0.98 -0.59
C ILE A 13 -5.36 -0.52 -0.47
N ILE A 14 -5.58 -1.01 0.74
CA ILE A 14 -5.87 -2.42 0.97
C ILE A 14 -7.14 -2.85 0.22
N ALA A 15 -8.18 -2.03 0.28
CA ALA A 15 -9.44 -2.32 -0.41
C ALA A 15 -9.22 -2.37 -1.93
N LYS A 16 -8.40 -1.48 -2.49
CA LYS A 16 -8.09 -1.50 -3.92
C LYS A 16 -7.40 -2.79 -4.33
N THR A 17 -6.45 -3.29 -3.53
CA THR A 17 -5.76 -4.54 -3.88
C THR A 17 -6.73 -5.71 -3.93
N ARG A 18 -7.80 -5.67 -3.14
CA ARG A 18 -8.78 -6.76 -3.11
C ARG A 18 -9.78 -6.69 -4.26
N ASN A 19 -9.80 -5.59 -4.99
CA ASN A 19 -10.74 -5.37 -6.10
C ASN A 19 -10.03 -5.02 -7.41
N TRP A 20 -8.72 -5.23 -7.48
CA TRP A 20 -7.95 -4.88 -8.68
C TRP A 20 -8.02 -6.01 -9.70
N HIS A 21 -8.24 -5.67 -10.96
CA HIS A 21 -8.54 -6.66 -12.01
C HIS A 21 -7.41 -7.65 -12.30
N THR A 22 -6.16 -7.28 -12.01
CA THR A 22 -5.01 -8.17 -12.25
C THR A 22 -4.56 -8.90 -10.98
N ILE A 23 -5.18 -8.63 -9.84
CA ILE A 23 -4.83 -9.26 -8.57
C ILE A 23 -5.84 -10.35 -8.25
N GLU A 24 -5.35 -11.57 -8.04
CA GLU A 24 -6.20 -12.69 -7.65
C GLU A 24 -6.42 -12.72 -6.15
N VAL A 25 -5.34 -12.53 -5.37
CA VAL A 25 -5.40 -12.48 -3.91
C VAL A 25 -4.87 -11.15 -3.45
N GLY A 26 -5.73 -10.32 -2.88
CA GLY A 26 -5.37 -9.01 -2.38
C GLY A 26 -4.80 -9.07 -0.96
N ALA A 27 -4.43 -7.90 -0.45
CA ALA A 27 -3.84 -7.78 0.88
C ALA A 27 -4.91 -7.93 1.96
N SER A 28 -4.49 -8.47 3.11
CA SER A 28 -5.36 -8.60 4.28
C SER A 28 -5.28 -7.33 5.14
N PRO A 29 -6.23 -7.16 6.08
CA PRO A 29 -6.15 -6.04 7.02
C PRO A 29 -4.86 -6.03 7.84
N ARG A 30 -4.26 -7.20 8.11
CA ARG A 30 -2.98 -7.27 8.82
C ARG A 30 -1.88 -6.56 8.04
N ALA A 31 -1.90 -6.64 6.72
CA ALA A 31 -0.95 -5.91 5.88
C ALA A 31 -1.09 -4.41 6.09
N GLY A 32 -2.32 -3.92 6.26
CA GLY A 32 -2.55 -2.50 6.56
C GLY A 32 -1.91 -2.08 7.87
N VAL A 33 -1.99 -2.93 8.90
CA VAL A 33 -1.33 -2.67 10.18
C VAL A 33 0.18 -2.60 9.99
N ASN A 34 0.73 -3.52 9.20
CA ASN A 34 2.18 -3.52 8.93
C ASN A 34 2.62 -2.27 8.18
N ILE A 35 1.82 -1.80 7.22
CA ILE A 35 2.11 -0.54 6.50
C ILE A 35 2.15 0.61 7.51
N LEU A 36 1.17 0.69 8.40
CA LEU A 36 1.10 1.75 9.39
C LEU A 36 2.34 1.75 10.28
N LEU A 37 2.72 0.57 10.81
CA LEU A 37 3.88 0.47 11.68
C LEU A 37 5.17 0.86 10.96
N ALA A 38 5.34 0.41 9.71
CA ALA A 38 6.51 0.74 8.92
C ALA A 38 6.56 2.23 8.58
N ALA A 39 5.41 2.82 8.27
CA ALA A 39 5.34 4.25 7.97
C ALA A 39 5.69 5.09 9.19
N ARG A 40 5.26 4.67 10.37
CA ARG A 40 5.61 5.36 11.62
C ARG A 40 7.12 5.27 11.88
N ALA A 41 7.70 4.11 11.64
CA ALA A 41 9.16 3.94 11.80
C ALA A 41 9.92 4.83 10.82
N MET A 42 9.48 4.92 9.57
CA MET A 42 10.13 5.78 8.59
C MET A 42 10.03 7.25 8.99
N ALA A 43 8.87 7.69 9.45
CA ALA A 43 8.69 9.06 9.93
C ALA A 43 9.68 9.37 11.06
N ALA A 44 9.81 8.45 12.02
CA ALA A 44 10.75 8.62 13.13
C ALA A 44 12.20 8.71 12.64
N CYS A 45 12.56 7.89 11.64
CA CYS A 45 13.90 7.94 11.05
C CYS A 45 14.20 9.29 10.40
N HIS A 46 13.16 10.00 9.95
CA HIS A 46 13.29 11.33 9.37
C HIS A 46 13.08 12.44 10.40
N GLY A 47 13.06 12.10 11.69
CA GLY A 47 12.91 13.06 12.77
C GLY A 47 11.51 13.62 12.92
N ARG A 48 10.49 12.96 12.37
CA ARG A 48 9.11 13.40 12.48
C ARG A 48 8.34 12.52 13.46
N ASP A 49 7.39 13.12 14.17
CA ASP A 49 6.50 12.38 15.06
C ASP A 49 5.12 12.16 14.42
N PHE A 50 5.02 12.42 13.11
CA PHE A 50 3.78 12.24 12.33
C PHE A 50 4.09 11.57 11.00
N VAL A 51 3.10 10.84 10.49
CA VAL A 51 3.21 10.12 9.22
C VAL A 51 2.64 11.01 8.11
N VAL A 52 3.34 11.08 6.99
CA VAL A 52 2.85 11.75 5.79
C VAL A 52 2.50 10.70 4.71
N PRO A 53 1.64 11.06 3.74
CA PRO A 53 1.26 10.09 2.69
C PRO A 53 2.44 9.49 1.93
N ASP A 54 3.52 10.26 1.74
CA ASP A 54 4.70 9.76 1.04
C ASP A 54 5.37 8.61 1.78
N ASP A 55 5.30 8.59 3.12
CA ASP A 55 5.82 7.46 3.90
C ASP A 55 5.05 6.19 3.53
N VAL A 56 3.72 6.30 3.42
CA VAL A 56 2.88 5.17 3.05
C VAL A 56 3.20 4.70 1.63
N LYS A 57 3.31 5.64 0.68
CA LYS A 57 3.60 5.30 -0.71
C LYS A 57 4.94 4.59 -0.86
N THR A 58 5.94 5.04 -0.11
CA THR A 58 7.29 4.46 -0.19
C THR A 58 7.30 3.04 0.35
N LEU A 59 6.58 2.77 1.44
CA LEU A 59 6.68 1.49 2.14
C LEU A 59 5.68 0.45 1.68
N THR A 60 4.57 0.85 1.07
CA THR A 60 3.54 -0.09 0.67
C THR A 60 4.07 -1.20 -0.25
N PRO A 61 4.88 -0.91 -1.29
CA PRO A 61 5.40 -1.99 -2.13
C PRO A 61 6.22 -3.01 -1.34
N TRP A 62 7.02 -2.55 -0.38
CA TRP A 62 7.83 -3.45 0.44
C TRP A 62 6.98 -4.39 1.28
N VAL A 63 5.87 -3.88 1.84
CA VAL A 63 4.99 -4.68 2.69
C VAL A 63 4.15 -5.64 1.84
N LEU A 64 3.64 -5.18 0.69
CA LEU A 64 2.68 -5.95 -0.10
C LEU A 64 3.32 -6.90 -1.10
N ARG A 65 4.59 -6.70 -1.44
CA ARG A 65 5.26 -7.45 -2.52
C ARG A 65 5.08 -8.96 -2.43
N HIS A 66 5.09 -9.49 -1.22
CA HIS A 66 4.97 -10.93 -0.99
C HIS A 66 3.63 -11.33 -0.39
N ARG A 67 2.66 -10.40 -0.35
CA ARG A 67 1.36 -10.63 0.29
C ARG A 67 0.20 -10.58 -0.69
N ILE A 68 0.45 -10.21 -1.93
CA ILE A 68 -0.58 -10.23 -2.97
C ILE A 68 -0.13 -11.18 -4.08
N ARG A 69 -1.12 -11.73 -4.78
CA ARG A 69 -0.87 -12.65 -5.89
C ARG A 69 -1.60 -12.13 -7.11
N LEU A 70 -0.87 -12.05 -8.22
CA LEU A 70 -1.47 -11.68 -9.49
C LEU A 70 -2.24 -12.85 -10.10
N ARG A 71 -3.18 -12.54 -10.97
CA ARG A 71 -3.87 -13.56 -11.75
C ARG A 71 -2.86 -14.25 -12.67
N PRO A 72 -3.05 -15.57 -12.92
CA PRO A 72 -2.10 -16.28 -13.79
C PRO A 72 -1.96 -15.67 -15.18
N ASP A 73 -3.05 -15.18 -15.77
CA ASP A 73 -2.99 -14.55 -17.09
C ASP A 73 -2.17 -13.26 -17.07
N ALA A 74 -2.24 -12.50 -15.98
CA ALA A 74 -1.43 -11.30 -15.83
C ALA A 74 0.05 -11.64 -15.73
N GLU A 75 0.39 -12.70 -15.00
CA GLU A 75 1.79 -13.15 -14.90
C GLU A 75 2.33 -13.62 -16.24
N ILE A 76 1.51 -14.33 -17.01
CA ILE A 76 1.89 -14.81 -18.34
C ILE A 76 2.17 -13.63 -19.27
N GLU A 77 1.41 -12.54 -19.14
CA GLU A 77 1.63 -11.32 -19.92
C GLU A 77 2.89 -10.58 -19.50
N GLY A 78 3.53 -10.98 -18.41
CA GLY A 78 4.77 -10.37 -17.95
C GLY A 78 4.59 -9.24 -16.97
N LEU A 79 3.41 -9.08 -16.38
CA LEU A 79 3.19 -8.04 -15.37
C LEU A 79 3.96 -8.38 -14.10
N LEU A 80 4.56 -7.35 -13.50
CA LEU A 80 5.30 -7.48 -12.26
C LEU A 80 4.45 -7.01 -11.09
N VAL A 81 4.57 -7.70 -9.96
CA VAL A 81 3.82 -7.36 -8.75
C VAL A 81 4.06 -5.89 -8.35
N ASP A 82 5.31 -5.44 -8.40
CA ASP A 82 5.64 -4.07 -8.00
C ASP A 82 4.94 -3.03 -8.87
N ASP A 83 4.83 -3.29 -10.18
CA ASP A 83 4.16 -2.36 -11.09
C ASP A 83 2.66 -2.31 -10.81
N VAL A 84 2.07 -3.46 -10.49
CA VAL A 84 0.65 -3.53 -10.16
C VAL A 84 0.37 -2.82 -8.84
N ILE A 85 1.24 -2.99 -7.85
CA ILE A 85 1.11 -2.26 -6.58
C ILE A 85 1.17 -0.75 -6.83
N ARG A 86 2.09 -0.31 -7.67
CA ARG A 86 2.21 1.11 -8.02
C ARG A 86 0.94 1.62 -8.68
N GLU A 87 0.36 0.84 -9.59
CA GLU A 87 -0.89 1.21 -10.23
C GLU A 87 -2.02 1.38 -9.21
N THR A 88 -2.11 0.46 -8.24
CA THR A 88 -3.14 0.58 -7.20
C THR A 88 -2.91 1.80 -6.33
N LEU A 89 -1.66 2.10 -5.99
CA LEU A 89 -1.33 3.29 -5.23
C LEU A 89 -1.73 4.56 -5.98
N ASP A 90 -1.42 4.61 -7.27
CA ASP A 90 -1.73 5.78 -8.09
C ASP A 90 -3.23 5.98 -8.26
N SER A 91 -4.02 4.92 -8.13
CA SER A 91 -5.48 5.00 -8.26
C SER A 91 -6.16 5.53 -6.99
N VAL A 92 -5.45 5.54 -5.86
CA VAL A 92 -6.01 6.00 -4.59
C VAL A 92 -5.52 7.42 -4.34
N GLU A 93 -6.46 8.34 -4.12
CA GLU A 93 -6.10 9.74 -3.85
C GLU A 93 -5.47 9.84 -2.47
N ALA A 94 -4.27 10.42 -2.42
CA ALA A 94 -3.58 10.64 -1.15
C ALA A 94 -4.23 11.80 -0.41
N PRO A 95 -4.28 11.74 0.94
CA PRO A 95 -4.84 12.86 1.71
C PRO A 95 -3.99 14.11 1.52
N ARG A 96 -4.67 15.24 1.47
CA ARG A 96 -4.01 16.54 1.38
C ARG A 96 -3.79 17.11 2.76
N ARG A 97 -2.74 17.86 2.88
CA ARG A 97 -2.37 18.47 4.13
C ARG A 97 -2.61 19.98 4.09
#